data_4b3ee2a8f53a5877d01caa8f89958255
#
_entry.id   4b3ee2a8f53a5877d01caa8f89958255
#
_cell.length_a   1.000
_cell.length_b   1.000
_cell.length_c   1.000
_cell.angle_alpha   90.00
_cell.angle_beta   90.00
_cell.angle_gamma   90.00
#
_symmetry.space_group_name_H-M   'P 1'
#
loop_
_entity.id
_entity.type
_entity.pdbx_description
1 polymer ?
#
loop_
_entity_poly.entity_id
_entity_poly.type
_entity_poly.pdbx_seq_one_letter_code
_entity_poly.pdbx_strand_id
1 'polypeptide(L)' 'MPATFDWDALEDIAIALTDKYPDTDPLTIRFTDMHKWITELPGFSGDPQASNESKLEAIQMAWHEEFQDRQR' A
#
# COMPACT_ATOMS: atom_id res chain seq x y z
N MET A 1 17.75 6.55 -7.45
CA MET A 1 16.82 6.07 -6.93
C MET A 1 15.68 6.84 -6.77
N PRO A 2 14.59 6.49 -7.10
CA PRO A 2 13.44 7.21 -6.96
C PRO A 2 13.24 7.24 -5.58
N ALA A 3 13.06 8.28 -5.14
CA ALA A 3 12.91 8.41 -3.80
C ALA A 3 11.49 8.49 -3.35
N THR A 4 10.57 8.83 -4.21
CA THR A 4 9.21 9.11 -3.76
C THR A 4 8.18 8.47 -4.68
N PHE A 5 6.99 8.22 -4.11
CA PHE A 5 5.85 7.71 -4.85
C PHE A 5 4.58 8.26 -4.21
N ASP A 6 3.50 8.32 -4.99
CA ASP A 6 2.24 8.87 -4.51
C ASP A 6 1.11 7.85 -4.65
N TRP A 7 -0.14 8.30 -4.49
CA TRP A 7 -1.30 7.40 -4.51
C TRP A 7 -1.47 6.65 -5.84
N ASP A 8 -0.91 7.15 -6.92
CA ASP A 8 -1.06 6.51 -8.23
C ASP A 8 -0.03 5.41 -8.48
N ALA A 9 0.98 5.31 -7.63
CA ALA A 9 2.03 4.30 -7.79
C ALA A 9 1.63 3.02 -7.07
N LEU A 10 0.61 2.34 -7.56
CA LEU A 10 0.02 1.18 -6.89
C LEU A 10 1.02 0.09 -6.61
N GLU A 11 1.86 -0.24 -7.59
CA GLU A 11 2.82 -1.32 -7.41
C GLU A 11 3.89 -0.96 -6.39
N ASP A 12 4.36 0.29 -6.43
CA ASP A 12 5.37 0.72 -5.47
C ASP A 12 4.83 0.69 -4.05
N ILE A 13 3.59 1.13 -3.88
CA ILE A 13 2.94 1.09 -2.57
C ILE A 13 2.79 -0.37 -2.11
N ALA A 14 2.33 -1.23 -3.01
CA ALA A 14 2.11 -2.64 -2.67
C ALA A 14 3.42 -3.32 -2.27
N ILE A 15 4.49 -3.07 -3.00
CA ILE A 15 5.78 -3.64 -2.69
C ILE A 15 6.28 -3.12 -1.35
N ALA A 16 6.16 -1.82 -1.11
CA ALA A 16 6.61 -1.23 0.14
C ALA A 16 5.83 -1.79 1.33
N LEU A 17 4.51 -1.95 1.18
CA LEU A 17 3.70 -2.52 2.25
C LEU A 17 4.06 -3.97 2.51
N THR A 18 4.30 -4.74 1.44
CA THR A 18 4.66 -6.13 1.60
C THR A 18 6.03 -6.27 2.26
N ASP A 19 6.96 -5.39 1.92
CA ASP A 19 8.28 -5.41 2.54
C ASP A 19 8.21 -5.06 4.03
N LYS A 20 7.37 -4.10 4.38
CA LYS A 20 7.29 -3.65 5.75
C LYS A 20 6.41 -4.55 6.61
N TYR A 21 5.38 -5.13 6.02
CA TYR A 21 4.43 -5.99 6.74
C TYR A 21 4.29 -7.32 6.01
N PRO A 22 5.35 -8.12 5.96
CA PRO A 22 5.34 -9.35 5.14
C PRO A 22 4.34 -10.41 5.59
N ASP A 23 3.93 -10.37 6.85
CA ASP A 23 3.02 -11.38 7.38
C ASP A 23 1.59 -10.88 7.52
N THR A 24 1.30 -9.68 7.04
CA THR A 24 -0.03 -9.09 7.18
C THR A 24 -0.87 -9.36 5.94
N ASP A 25 -2.03 -9.98 6.14
CA ASP A 25 -2.96 -10.23 5.04
C ASP A 25 -3.72 -8.93 4.77
N PRO A 26 -3.58 -8.37 3.56
CA PRO A 26 -4.25 -7.09 3.25
C PRO A 26 -5.76 -7.12 3.38
N LEU A 27 -6.37 -8.29 3.21
CA LEU A 27 -7.83 -8.39 3.27
C LEU A 27 -8.36 -8.29 4.70
N THR A 28 -7.49 -8.33 5.70
CA THR A 28 -7.90 -8.20 7.09
C THR A 28 -7.69 -6.80 7.63
N ILE A 29 -7.19 -5.87 6.80
CA ILE A 29 -6.85 -4.53 7.24
C ILE A 29 -7.97 -3.58 6.88
N ARG A 30 -8.34 -2.71 7.82
CA ARG A 30 -9.34 -1.67 7.53
C ARG A 30 -8.72 -0.60 6.67
N PHE A 31 -9.56 0.05 5.85
CA PHE A 31 -9.07 1.13 4.99
C PHE A 31 -8.47 2.28 5.81
N THR A 32 -9.01 2.56 6.98
CA THR A 32 -8.45 3.62 7.83
C THR A 32 -7.03 3.27 8.28
N ASP A 33 -6.80 2.02 8.65
CA ASP A 33 -5.47 1.59 9.04
C ASP A 33 -4.53 1.56 7.84
N MET A 34 -5.02 1.08 6.71
CA MET A 34 -4.20 1.02 5.49
C MET A 34 -3.79 2.43 5.06
N HIS A 35 -4.71 3.37 5.12
CA HIS A 35 -4.42 4.76 4.79
C HIS A 35 -3.28 5.29 5.67
N LYS A 36 -3.37 5.05 6.96
CA LYS A 36 -2.33 5.49 7.88
C LYS A 36 -0.98 4.85 7.55
N TRP A 37 -0.99 3.55 7.31
CA TRP A 37 0.24 2.84 7.02
C TRP A 37 0.90 3.33 5.73
N ILE A 38 0.08 3.62 4.71
CA ILE A 38 0.60 4.12 3.43
C ILE A 38 1.23 5.49 3.61
N THR A 39 0.57 6.38 4.34
CA THR A 39 1.10 7.74 4.53
C THR A 39 2.37 7.73 5.37
N GLU A 40 2.60 6.67 6.13
CA GLU A 40 3.80 6.55 6.95
C GLU A 40 4.94 5.83 6.24
N LEU A 41 4.71 5.35 5.02
CA LEU A 41 5.77 4.64 4.31
C LEU A 41 6.92 5.57 3.94
N PRO A 42 8.17 5.11 4.08
CA PRO A 42 9.30 5.90 3.62
C PRO A 42 9.18 6.14 2.11
N GLY A 43 9.35 7.36 1.69
CA GLY A 43 9.25 7.70 0.28
C GLY A 43 7.86 8.04 -0.21
N PHE A 44 6.83 7.87 0.61
CA PHE A 44 5.49 8.26 0.19
C PHE A 44 5.37 9.78 0.21
N SER A 45 5.00 10.36 -0.94
CA SER A 45 4.91 11.81 -1.07
C SER A 45 3.50 12.30 -1.40
N GLY A 46 2.53 11.41 -1.44
CA GLY A 46 1.16 11.81 -1.76
C GLY A 46 0.50 12.61 -0.65
N ASP A 47 -0.52 13.39 -1.04
CA ASP A 47 -1.30 14.13 -0.07
C ASP A 47 -2.20 13.15 0.68
N PRO A 48 -2.12 13.09 2.02
CA PRO A 48 -2.98 12.15 2.76
C PRO A 48 -4.46 12.32 2.48
N GLN A 49 -4.89 13.50 2.05
CA GLN A 49 -6.30 13.74 1.78
C GLN A 49 -6.69 13.50 0.33
N ALA A 50 -5.76 13.09 -0.51
CA ALA A 50 -6.04 12.86 -1.92
C ALA A 50 -6.53 11.45 -2.20
N SER A 51 -6.59 10.58 -1.20
CA SER A 51 -7.04 9.22 -1.42
C SER A 51 -8.56 9.14 -1.37
N ASN A 52 -9.10 8.05 -1.89
CA ASN A 52 -10.53 7.74 -1.77
C ASN A 52 -10.67 6.22 -1.74
N GLU A 53 -11.90 5.73 -1.59
CA GLU A 53 -12.11 4.31 -1.47
C GLU A 53 -11.63 3.54 -2.70
N SER A 54 -11.84 4.09 -3.88
CA SER A 54 -11.41 3.41 -5.11
C SER A 54 -9.91 3.23 -5.14
N LYS A 55 -9.16 4.25 -4.72
CA LYS A 55 -7.71 4.13 -4.69
C LYS A 55 -7.27 3.14 -3.64
N LEU A 56 -7.90 3.15 -2.47
CA LEU A 56 -7.55 2.21 -1.42
C LEU A 56 -7.87 0.78 -1.81
N GLU A 57 -8.98 0.56 -2.50
CA GLU A 57 -9.31 -0.77 -3.00
C GLU A 57 -8.28 -1.26 -3.99
N ALA A 58 -7.87 -0.40 -4.91
CA ALA A 58 -6.86 -0.77 -5.90
C ALA A 58 -5.53 -1.12 -5.24
N ILE A 59 -5.15 -0.34 -4.23
CA ILE A 59 -3.94 -0.61 -3.47
C ILE A 59 -4.06 -1.93 -2.71
N GLN A 60 -5.22 -2.17 -2.10
CA GLN A 60 -5.45 -3.41 -1.37
C GLN A 60 -5.29 -4.62 -2.29
N MET A 61 -5.84 -4.56 -3.49
CA MET A 61 -5.73 -5.66 -4.43
C MET A 61 -4.30 -5.86 -4.90
N ALA A 62 -3.58 -4.78 -5.18
CA ALA A 62 -2.18 -4.90 -5.57
C ALA A 62 -1.34 -5.47 -4.44
N TRP A 63 -1.59 -5.04 -3.22
CA TRP A 63 -0.88 -5.55 -2.05
C TRP A 63 -1.22 -7.03 -1.83
N HIS A 64 -2.48 -7.40 -2.02
CA HIS A 64 -2.90 -8.79 -1.85
C HIS A 64 -2.17 -9.69 -2.84
N GLU A 65 -2.03 -9.25 -4.09
CA GLU A 65 -1.29 -10.02 -5.09
C GLU A 65 0.17 -10.19 -4.70
N GLU A 66 0.81 -9.13 -4.22
CA GLU A 66 2.19 -9.22 -3.76
C GLU A 66 2.31 -10.14 -2.56
N PHE A 67 1.36 -10.05 -1.65
CA PHE A 67 1.35 -10.90 -0.47
C PHE A 67 1.27 -12.37 -0.88
N GLN A 68 0.36 -12.69 -1.79
CA GLN A 68 0.20 -14.07 -2.25
C GLN A 68 1.45 -14.58 -2.98
N ASP A 69 2.06 -13.74 -3.79
CA ASP A 69 3.26 -14.13 -4.50
C ASP A 69 4.39 -14.50 -3.53
N ARG A 70 4.48 -13.78 -2.42
CA ARG A 70 5.53 -14.04 -1.46
C ARG A 70 5.24 -15.23 -0.56
N GLN A 71 3.97 -15.66 -0.49
CA GLN A 71 3.60 -16.80 0.32
C GLN A 71 3.79 -18.14 -0.41
N ARG A 72 4.11 -18.12 -1.67
CA ARG A 72 4.32 -19.34 -2.44
C ARG A 72 5.62 -20.03 -2.12
#